data_67a4465216b65c70ab7cbb261760f4c7
#
_entry.id   67a4465216b65c70ab7cbb261760f4c7
#
_cell.length_a   1.000
_cell.length_b   1.000
_cell.length_c   1.000
_cell.angle_alpha   90.00
_cell.angle_beta   90.00
_cell.angle_gamma   90.00
#
_symmetry.space_group_name_H-M   'P 1'
#
loop_
_entity.id
_entity.type
_entity.pdbx_description
1 polymer ?
#
loop_
_entity_poly.entity_id
_entity_poly.type
_entity_poly.pdbx_seq_one_letter_code
_entity_poly.pdbx_strand_id
1 'polypeptide(L)'
;MKPSTERSQEVVPEHPSAPLLRMERIPHVWCPGCGIGTVVKCFATALEQSGLDLDKVTVVSGIGCSGRVAGYMRLDAFHTTHGRAIPFATGVKLGRPELQVAVVSGDGDLVGIGGNHFIHAARRNIDLLVVLINNFIYGMTGGQNAPTTPIT
;
A
#
# COMPACT_ATOMS: atom_id res chain seq x y z
N MET A 1 -28.85 43.01 -8.53
CA MET A 1 -28.08 41.78 -8.76
C MET A 1 -26.59 42.13 -8.72
N LYS A 2 -25.87 41.73 -7.69
CA LYS A 2 -24.42 41.93 -7.61
C LYS A 2 -23.73 40.78 -8.36
N PRO A 3 -22.67 41.02 -9.14
CA PRO A 3 -21.96 39.97 -9.84
C PRO A 3 -21.27 39.07 -8.84
N SER A 4 -21.38 37.76 -9.09
CA SER A 4 -20.68 36.71 -8.34
C SER A 4 -19.18 36.95 -8.50
N THR A 5 -18.49 37.15 -7.38
CA THR A 5 -17.02 37.14 -7.29
C THR A 5 -16.55 35.76 -7.70
N GLU A 6 -15.96 35.63 -8.87
CA GLU A 6 -15.12 34.49 -9.24
C GLU A 6 -14.02 34.40 -8.21
N ARG A 7 -14.09 33.35 -7.36
CA ARG A 7 -12.93 32.98 -6.57
C ARG A 7 -11.87 32.49 -7.55
N SER A 8 -10.81 33.28 -7.68
CA SER A 8 -9.57 32.78 -8.27
C SER A 8 -9.22 31.45 -7.58
N GLN A 9 -9.22 30.37 -8.35
CA GLN A 9 -8.73 29.09 -7.88
C GLN A 9 -7.24 29.29 -7.59
N GLU A 10 -6.87 29.37 -6.33
CA GLU A 10 -5.47 29.25 -5.93
C GLU A 10 -4.97 27.92 -6.48
N VAL A 11 -4.01 27.97 -7.38
CA VAL A 11 -3.30 26.80 -7.88
C VAL A 11 -2.45 26.30 -6.72
N VAL A 12 -3.01 25.37 -5.96
CA VAL A 12 -2.24 24.66 -4.94
C VAL A 12 -1.17 23.87 -5.68
N PRO A 13 0.12 24.07 -5.40
CA PRO A 13 1.19 23.30 -6.04
C PRO A 13 0.93 21.81 -5.86
N GLU A 14 0.89 21.07 -6.97
CA GLU A 14 0.69 19.63 -6.91
C GLU A 14 1.89 18.97 -6.21
N HIS A 15 1.63 18.06 -5.27
CA HIS A 15 2.70 17.38 -4.56
C HIS A 15 3.51 16.52 -5.56
N PRO A 16 4.86 16.48 -5.51
CA PRO A 16 5.68 15.72 -6.45
C PRO A 16 5.24 14.26 -6.67
N SER A 17 4.79 13.58 -5.61
CA SER A 17 4.30 12.20 -5.73
C SER A 17 2.87 12.07 -6.30
N ALA A 18 2.16 13.16 -6.59
CA ALA A 18 0.80 13.11 -7.13
C ALA A 18 0.69 12.29 -8.44
N PRO A 19 1.66 12.33 -9.37
CA PRO A 19 1.62 11.51 -10.57
C PRO A 19 1.57 10.00 -10.30
N LEU A 20 2.08 9.54 -9.15
CA LEU A 20 2.07 8.14 -8.73
C LEU A 20 0.80 7.73 -7.98
N LEU A 21 -0.09 8.67 -7.71
CA LEU A 21 -1.31 8.46 -6.95
C LEU A 21 -2.55 8.61 -7.83
N ARG A 22 -3.57 7.83 -7.53
CA ARG A 22 -4.90 7.98 -8.11
C ARG A 22 -5.63 9.12 -7.42
N MET A 23 -5.37 10.35 -7.85
CA MET A 23 -5.91 11.58 -7.24
C MET A 23 -7.43 11.62 -7.26
N GLU A 24 -8.08 10.96 -8.20
CA GLU A 24 -9.54 10.81 -8.28
C GLU A 24 -10.13 10.02 -7.09
N ARG A 25 -9.28 9.37 -6.29
CA ARG A 25 -9.64 8.62 -5.08
C ARG A 25 -9.31 9.37 -3.79
N ILE A 26 -8.88 10.62 -3.88
CA ILE A 26 -8.64 11.49 -2.73
C ILE A 26 -9.90 12.34 -2.51
N PRO A 27 -10.37 12.50 -1.27
CA PRO A 27 -9.77 12.09 0.01
C PRO A 27 -9.78 10.57 0.22
N HIS A 28 -8.71 10.07 0.84
CA HIS A 28 -8.55 8.64 1.07
C HIS A 28 -9.50 8.09 2.16
N VAL A 29 -9.67 6.75 2.22
CA VAL A 29 -10.60 6.08 3.13
C VAL A 29 -10.11 5.97 4.57
N TRP A 30 -8.82 6.20 4.84
CA TRP A 30 -8.26 6.04 6.18
C TRP A 30 -8.71 7.15 7.12
N CYS A 31 -8.82 6.81 8.40
CA CYS A 31 -9.26 7.73 9.43
C CYS A 31 -8.32 8.95 9.55
N PRO A 32 -8.84 10.12 9.95
CA PRO A 32 -8.01 11.27 10.30
C PRO A 32 -6.94 10.90 11.34
N GLY A 33 -5.70 11.27 11.09
CA GLY A 33 -4.56 10.92 11.97
C GLY A 33 -4.02 9.50 11.83
N CYS A 34 -4.60 8.66 10.96
CA CYS A 34 -4.06 7.34 10.64
C CYS A 34 -2.75 7.46 9.86
N GLY A 35 -1.70 6.77 10.30
CA GLY A 35 -0.37 6.81 9.68
C GLY A 35 -0.28 6.17 8.28
N ILE A 36 -1.30 5.44 7.81
CA ILE A 36 -1.27 4.77 6.50
C ILE A 36 -1.12 5.79 5.36
N GLY A 37 -1.83 6.93 5.44
CA GLY A 37 -1.68 7.99 4.44
C GLY A 37 -0.25 8.52 4.35
N THR A 38 0.43 8.66 5.49
CA THR A 38 1.85 9.03 5.55
C THR A 38 2.73 7.96 4.91
N VAL A 39 2.47 6.68 5.19
CA VAL A 39 3.21 5.56 4.56
C VAL A 39 3.05 5.58 3.05
N VAL A 40 1.84 5.79 2.53
CA VAL A 40 1.58 5.90 1.08
C VAL A 40 2.38 7.04 0.47
N LYS A 41 2.37 8.22 1.11
CA LYS A 41 3.17 9.36 0.66
C LYS A 41 4.67 9.03 0.63
N CYS A 42 5.19 8.45 1.71
CA CYS A 42 6.61 8.07 1.78
C CYS A 42 6.97 7.02 0.71
N PHE A 43 6.11 6.03 0.50
CA PHE A 43 6.32 5.00 -0.51
C PHE A 43 6.31 5.58 -1.93
N ALA A 44 5.35 6.46 -2.26
CA ALA A 44 5.31 7.13 -3.55
C ALA A 44 6.53 8.02 -3.77
N THR A 45 6.95 8.79 -2.77
CA THR A 45 8.16 9.61 -2.84
C THR A 45 9.43 8.76 -3.03
N ALA A 46 9.53 7.64 -2.33
CA ALA A 46 10.67 6.72 -2.48
C ALA A 46 10.73 6.11 -3.90
N LEU A 47 9.58 5.76 -4.48
CA LEU A 47 9.50 5.28 -5.87
C LEU A 47 9.92 6.37 -6.86
N GLU A 48 9.47 7.59 -6.69
CA GLU A 48 9.88 8.73 -7.53
C GLU A 48 11.40 8.95 -7.50
N GLN A 49 11.99 8.85 -6.32
CA GLN A 49 13.43 9.07 -6.12
C GLN A 49 14.29 7.85 -6.47
N SER A 50 13.71 6.68 -6.66
CA SER A 50 14.44 5.43 -6.88
C SER A 50 15.14 5.35 -8.25
N GLY A 51 14.67 6.11 -9.24
CA GLY A 51 15.09 5.99 -10.62
C GLY A 51 14.66 4.69 -11.32
N LEU A 52 13.77 3.91 -10.71
CA LEU A 52 13.23 2.70 -11.31
C LEU A 52 12.33 3.01 -12.52
N ASP A 53 12.31 2.11 -13.47
CA ASP A 53 11.31 2.09 -14.54
C ASP A 53 9.95 1.72 -13.93
N LEU A 54 9.06 2.71 -13.78
CA LEU A 54 7.78 2.54 -13.09
C LEU A 54 6.82 1.59 -13.84
N ASP A 55 6.99 1.41 -15.14
CA ASP A 55 6.25 0.41 -15.93
C ASP A 55 6.62 -1.03 -15.57
N LYS A 56 7.72 -1.20 -14.82
CA LYS A 56 8.16 -2.49 -14.27
C LYS A 56 7.91 -2.62 -12.78
N VAL A 57 7.23 -1.68 -12.15
CA VAL A 57 6.88 -1.74 -10.73
C VAL A 57 5.45 -2.24 -10.57
N THR A 58 5.28 -3.28 -9.77
CA THR A 58 3.97 -3.85 -9.43
C THR A 58 3.75 -3.82 -7.93
N VAL A 59 2.58 -3.35 -7.51
CA VAL A 59 2.20 -3.28 -6.10
C VAL A 59 1.12 -4.32 -5.79
N VAL A 60 1.37 -5.17 -4.81
CA VAL A 60 0.44 -6.21 -4.36
C VAL A 60 0.02 -5.94 -2.92
N SER A 61 -1.26 -5.96 -2.65
CA SER A 61 -1.80 -5.80 -1.30
C SER A 61 -2.80 -6.91 -0.96
N GLY A 62 -2.90 -7.22 0.32
CA GLY A 62 -3.94 -8.12 0.84
C GLY A 62 -5.20 -7.37 1.27
N ILE A 63 -5.80 -7.79 2.39
CA ILE A 63 -7.05 -7.24 2.91
C ILE A 63 -6.81 -6.46 4.21
N GLY A 64 -7.61 -5.45 4.44
CA GLY A 64 -7.58 -4.55 5.57
C GLY A 64 -7.29 -3.11 5.18
N CYS A 65 -7.16 -2.21 6.16
CA CYS A 65 -6.90 -0.79 5.89
C CYS A 65 -5.63 -0.58 5.06
N SER A 66 -4.54 -1.25 5.43
CA SER A 66 -3.26 -1.20 4.71
C SER A 66 -3.35 -1.85 3.32
N GLY A 67 -4.20 -2.86 3.16
CA GLY A 67 -4.45 -3.52 1.88
C GLY A 67 -5.06 -2.60 0.82
N ARG A 68 -5.61 -1.46 1.20
CA ARG A 68 -6.14 -0.47 0.24
C ARG A 68 -5.06 0.29 -0.52
N VAL A 69 -3.80 0.24 -0.06
CA VAL A 69 -2.68 1.01 -0.65
C VAL A 69 -2.54 0.74 -2.14
N ALA A 70 -2.59 -0.52 -2.60
CA ALA A 70 -2.50 -0.86 -4.02
C ALA A 70 -3.54 -0.10 -4.87
N GLY A 71 -4.75 0.11 -4.33
CA GLY A 71 -5.82 0.83 -5.01
C GLY A 71 -5.58 2.34 -5.16
N TYR A 72 -4.65 2.93 -4.42
CA TYR A 72 -4.29 4.36 -4.50
C TYR A 72 -3.06 4.62 -5.38
N MET A 73 -2.29 3.57 -5.71
CA MET A 73 -1.13 3.72 -6.57
C MET A 73 -1.52 3.73 -8.05
N ARG A 74 -0.93 4.63 -8.84
CA ARG A 74 -1.08 4.67 -10.30
C ARG A 74 0.02 3.83 -10.95
N LEU A 75 0.05 2.55 -10.57
CA LEU A 75 0.96 1.51 -11.04
C LEU A 75 0.14 0.27 -11.36
N ASP A 76 0.75 -0.73 -11.97
CA ASP A 76 0.18 -2.06 -12.01
C ASP A 76 0.01 -2.58 -10.58
N ALA A 77 -1.23 -2.85 -10.20
CA ALA A 77 -1.56 -3.13 -8.82
C ALA A 77 -2.58 -4.26 -8.69
N PHE A 78 -2.37 -5.12 -7.69
CA PHE A 78 -3.25 -6.22 -7.36
C PHE A 78 -3.73 -6.11 -5.91
N HIS A 79 -5.04 -6.29 -5.74
CA HIS A 79 -5.67 -6.42 -4.44
C HIS A 79 -6.12 -7.87 -4.28
N THR A 80 -5.46 -8.60 -3.40
CA THR A 80 -5.62 -10.06 -3.28
C THR A 80 -6.46 -10.46 -2.07
N THR A 81 -6.68 -11.77 -1.91
CA THR A 81 -7.36 -12.35 -0.75
C THR A 81 -6.55 -12.15 0.52
N HIS A 82 -7.23 -12.07 1.67
CA HIS A 82 -6.61 -11.88 2.99
C HIS A 82 -5.54 -12.94 3.28
N GLY A 83 -4.35 -12.47 3.63
CA GLY A 83 -3.18 -13.29 3.90
C GLY A 83 -2.53 -13.93 2.66
N ARG A 84 -2.92 -13.49 1.45
CA ARG A 84 -2.43 -14.10 0.20
C ARG A 84 -1.62 -13.15 -0.69
N ALA A 85 -1.29 -11.96 -0.21
CA ALA A 85 -0.49 -11.01 -0.97
C ALA A 85 0.90 -11.57 -1.35
N ILE A 86 1.59 -12.20 -0.40
CA ILE A 86 2.93 -12.75 -0.62
C ILE A 86 2.95 -13.91 -1.62
N PRO A 87 2.11 -14.96 -1.51
CA PRO A 87 2.13 -16.03 -2.51
C PRO A 87 1.70 -15.54 -3.90
N PHE A 88 0.77 -14.59 -3.98
CA PHE A 88 0.43 -13.95 -5.24
C PHE A 88 1.62 -13.20 -5.85
N ALA A 89 2.27 -12.34 -5.05
CA ALA A 89 3.46 -11.60 -5.45
C ALA A 89 4.61 -12.53 -5.86
N THR A 90 4.77 -13.66 -5.16
CA THR A 90 5.74 -14.70 -5.51
C THR A 90 5.46 -15.24 -6.91
N GLY A 91 4.20 -15.55 -7.22
CA GLY A 91 3.80 -16.01 -8.56
C GLY A 91 4.10 -14.97 -9.65
N VAL A 92 3.78 -13.69 -9.38
CA VAL A 92 4.10 -12.58 -10.31
C VAL A 92 5.61 -12.50 -10.55
N LYS A 93 6.42 -12.50 -9.48
CA LYS A 93 7.88 -12.40 -9.59
C LYS A 93 8.50 -13.59 -10.32
N LEU A 94 8.01 -14.80 -10.10
CA LEU A 94 8.52 -15.99 -10.78
C LEU A 94 8.10 -16.04 -12.27
N GLY A 95 6.89 -15.54 -12.58
CA GLY A 95 6.41 -15.48 -13.96
C GLY A 95 7.01 -14.33 -14.78
N ARG A 96 7.39 -13.24 -14.11
CA ARG A 96 7.98 -12.04 -14.71
C ARG A 96 9.14 -11.53 -13.84
N PRO A 97 10.31 -12.20 -13.91
CA PRO A 97 11.44 -11.88 -13.03
C PRO A 97 11.98 -10.44 -13.14
N GLU A 98 11.72 -9.79 -14.28
CA GLU A 98 12.13 -8.41 -14.53
C GLU A 98 11.30 -7.37 -13.76
N LEU A 99 10.15 -7.74 -13.21
CA LEU A 99 9.31 -6.84 -12.44
C LEU A 99 9.88 -6.59 -11.05
N GLN A 100 9.79 -5.35 -10.60
CA GLN A 100 10.01 -4.96 -9.22
C GLN A 100 8.68 -5.10 -8.47
N VAL A 101 8.57 -6.13 -7.64
CA VAL A 101 7.32 -6.47 -6.97
C VAL A 101 7.35 -6.03 -5.52
N ALA A 102 6.48 -5.08 -5.17
CA ALA A 102 6.31 -4.60 -3.80
C ALA A 102 5.00 -5.12 -3.20
N VAL A 103 5.08 -5.71 -2.02
CA VAL A 103 3.92 -6.09 -1.21
C VAL A 103 3.73 -5.04 -0.13
N VAL A 104 2.54 -4.42 -0.06
CA VAL A 104 2.21 -3.44 0.99
C VAL A 104 0.95 -3.90 1.70
N SER A 105 1.06 -4.29 2.97
CA SER A 105 -0.11 -4.72 3.74
C SER A 105 0.13 -4.64 5.26
N GLY A 106 -0.90 -4.92 6.04
CA GLY A 106 -0.86 -4.86 7.50
C GLY A 106 -0.33 -6.14 8.16
N ASP A 107 -0.02 -6.03 9.45
CA ASP A 107 0.46 -7.12 10.28
C ASP A 107 -0.54 -8.26 10.41
N GLY A 108 -1.83 -7.94 10.61
CA GLY A 108 -2.88 -8.96 10.65
C GLY A 108 -3.01 -9.75 9.35
N ASP A 109 -2.74 -9.12 8.22
CA ASP A 109 -2.75 -9.75 6.89
C ASP A 109 -1.47 -10.58 6.64
N LEU A 110 -0.30 -9.97 6.78
CA LEU A 110 0.97 -10.59 6.39
C LEU A 110 1.53 -11.55 7.44
N VAL A 111 1.42 -11.20 8.72
CA VAL A 111 2.02 -11.95 9.83
C VAL A 111 0.99 -12.80 10.57
N GLY A 112 -0.26 -12.31 10.65
CA GLY A 112 -1.37 -13.07 11.18
C GLY A 112 -1.77 -14.20 10.23
N ILE A 113 -2.80 -14.01 9.43
CA ILE A 113 -3.34 -15.07 8.55
C ILE A 113 -2.36 -15.49 7.45
N GLY A 114 -1.48 -14.60 7.01
CA GLY A 114 -0.47 -14.85 5.97
C GLY A 114 0.89 -15.32 6.49
N GLY A 115 1.07 -15.52 7.81
CA GLY A 115 2.39 -15.70 8.43
C GLY A 115 3.22 -16.87 7.87
N ASN A 116 2.58 -17.99 7.52
CA ASN A 116 3.28 -19.10 6.90
C ASN A 116 3.85 -18.73 5.52
N HIS A 117 3.12 -17.95 4.72
CA HIS A 117 3.60 -17.49 3.41
C HIS A 117 4.76 -16.51 3.54
N PHE A 118 4.69 -15.63 4.56
CA PHE A 118 5.76 -14.69 4.88
C PHE A 118 7.07 -15.44 5.21
N ILE A 119 7.00 -16.40 6.13
CA ILE A 119 8.16 -17.22 6.53
C ILE A 119 8.73 -18.00 5.33
N HIS A 120 7.86 -18.62 4.54
CA HIS A 120 8.30 -19.43 3.41
C HIS A 120 8.88 -18.61 2.26
N ALA A 121 8.38 -17.40 2.00
CA ALA A 121 8.98 -16.50 1.02
C ALA A 121 10.37 -16.05 1.47
N ALA A 122 10.53 -15.70 2.75
CA ALA A 122 11.81 -15.34 3.33
C ALA A 122 12.82 -16.49 3.25
N ARG A 123 12.42 -17.72 3.63
CA ARG A 123 13.29 -18.92 3.54
C ARG A 123 13.75 -19.22 2.12
N ARG A 124 12.92 -18.95 1.12
CA ARG A 124 13.24 -19.14 -0.30
C ARG A 124 13.98 -17.97 -0.90
N ASN A 125 14.18 -16.91 -0.12
CA ASN A 125 14.79 -15.67 -0.57
C ASN A 125 14.15 -15.13 -1.87
N ILE A 126 12.81 -15.11 -1.90
CA ILE A 126 12.07 -14.58 -3.04
C ILE A 126 12.34 -13.07 -3.11
N ASP A 127 12.74 -12.59 -4.28
CA ASP A 127 13.07 -11.19 -4.54
C ASP A 127 11.80 -10.31 -4.56
N LEU A 128 11.35 -9.94 -3.37
CA LEU A 128 10.18 -9.09 -3.12
C LEU A 128 10.56 -7.98 -2.13
N LEU A 129 10.06 -6.77 -2.38
CA LEU A 129 10.01 -5.74 -1.35
C LEU A 129 8.74 -5.94 -0.53
N VAL A 130 8.85 -6.09 0.78
CA VAL A 130 7.68 -6.19 1.67
C VAL A 130 7.63 -5.00 2.62
N VAL A 131 6.60 -4.18 2.48
CA VAL A 131 6.29 -3.06 3.37
C VAL A 131 5.19 -3.50 4.32
N LEU A 132 5.58 -3.90 5.53
CA LEU A 132 4.69 -4.31 6.59
C LEU A 132 4.28 -3.10 7.44
N ILE A 133 2.99 -2.78 7.46
CA ILE A 133 2.43 -1.75 8.33
C ILE A 133 1.95 -2.42 9.60
N ASN A 134 2.74 -2.32 10.67
CA ASN A 134 2.44 -2.94 11.95
C ASN A 134 1.79 -1.94 12.91
N ASN A 135 0.49 -2.10 13.15
CA ASN A 135 -0.29 -1.32 14.10
C ASN A 135 -0.86 -2.16 15.25
N PHE A 136 -0.52 -3.45 15.31
CA PHE A 136 -0.91 -4.40 16.35
C PHE A 136 -2.40 -4.70 16.45
N ILE A 137 -3.21 -4.37 15.41
CA ILE A 137 -4.66 -4.61 15.41
C ILE A 137 -5.20 -4.96 14.02
N TYR A 138 -6.39 -5.58 13.99
CA TYR A 138 -7.27 -5.58 12.82
C TYR A 138 -8.11 -4.29 12.82
N GLY A 139 -7.67 -3.26 12.11
CA GLY A 139 -8.31 -1.93 12.16
C GLY A 139 -9.63 -1.86 11.42
N MET A 140 -9.72 -2.41 10.20
CA MET A 140 -10.89 -2.26 9.31
C MET A 140 -12.19 -2.84 9.90
N THR A 141 -12.08 -3.87 10.72
CA THR A 141 -13.21 -4.57 11.33
C THR A 141 -13.61 -4.03 12.71
N GLY A 142 -12.94 -2.97 13.19
CA GLY A 142 -13.31 -2.29 14.42
C GLY A 142 -12.25 -2.25 15.52
N GLY A 143 -11.02 -2.78 15.25
CA GLY A 143 -9.91 -2.68 16.20
C GLY A 143 -9.71 -3.93 17.06
N GLN A 144 -9.96 -5.12 16.52
CA GLN A 144 -9.72 -6.37 17.21
C GLN A 144 -8.23 -6.65 17.37
N ASN A 145 -7.88 -7.44 18.38
CA ASN A 145 -6.52 -7.92 18.59
C ASN A 145 -6.06 -8.76 17.39
N ALA A 146 -4.82 -8.55 17.00
CA ALA A 146 -4.11 -9.35 16.00
C ALA A 146 -3.11 -10.27 16.72
N PRO A 147 -2.55 -11.30 16.05
CA PRO A 147 -1.46 -12.10 16.61
C PRO A 147 -0.22 -11.30 17.00
N THR A 148 -0.09 -10.10 16.48
CA THR A 148 1.00 -9.14 16.77
C THR A 148 0.70 -8.22 17.95
N THR A 149 -0.53 -8.22 18.47
CA THR A 149 -0.90 -7.41 19.64
C THR A 149 -0.12 -7.87 20.86
N PRO A 150 0.60 -6.97 21.57
CA PRO A 150 1.30 -7.33 22.80
C PRO A 150 0.35 -7.89 23.85
N ILE A 151 0.76 -8.98 24.49
CA ILE A 151 0.07 -9.53 25.66
C ILE A 151 0.57 -8.74 26.88
N THR A 152 -0.31 -8.03 27.54
CA THR A 152 -0.05 -7.29 28.80
C THR A 152 -0.43 -8.13 29.98
#